data_a7a5a3da233ab960b7e99a599cea630a
#
_entry.id   a7a5a3da233ab960b7e99a599cea630a
#
_cell.length_a   1.000
_cell.length_b   1.000
_cell.length_c   1.000
_cell.angle_alpha   90.00
_cell.angle_beta   90.00
_cell.angle_gamma   90.00
#
_symmetry.space_group_name_H-M   'P 1'
#
loop_
_entity.id
_entity.type
_entity.pdbx_description
1 polymer ?
#
loop_
_entity_poly.entity_id
_entity_poly.type
_entity_poly.pdbx_seq_one_letter_code
_entity_poly.pdbx_strand_id
1 'polypeptide(L)'
;MARKKEMYSPENHESGAGIVLMKLDELYSFEGHPFKVEKNQELFELRCSIVKEGVLVPLLVRKNPHGDGYEIIAGHRRKEAALWAGFMEVPVVIRELDDDQSVISMVDSNLQREKILPSEKAFAYKMRLEAMKHQGRAEADTSDPLEAKCKTELVNVSELEAELQKLGKVKIQKKGGAEGKRSNEQLASMVGESVTQIKRYIRLTHLIPKILDMVDKEILAIRSAVEISFLSEEEQYEFHAVMELEQSIPNISQANRLKRMSQQKCLDMCKRSATDVR
;
A
#
# COMPACT_ATOMS: atom_id res chain seq x y z
N MET A 1 25.97 -5.73 -38.36
CA MET A 1 25.28 -7.04 -38.39
C MET A 1 24.34 -7.15 -37.19
N ALA A 2 23.08 -6.96 -37.40
CA ALA A 2 22.07 -6.98 -36.35
C ALA A 2 21.68 -8.45 -36.05
N ARG A 3 21.92 -8.92 -34.85
CA ARG A 3 21.40 -10.19 -34.37
C ARG A 3 19.89 -10.10 -34.17
N LYS A 4 19.11 -10.77 -35.00
CA LYS A 4 17.69 -11.04 -34.77
C LYS A 4 17.55 -11.79 -33.45
N LYS A 5 16.94 -11.14 -32.44
CA LYS A 5 16.45 -11.80 -31.24
C LYS A 5 15.21 -12.62 -31.64
N GLU A 6 15.26 -13.91 -31.38
CA GLU A 6 14.15 -14.83 -31.53
C GLU A 6 12.97 -14.35 -30.67
N MET A 7 11.85 -14.15 -31.36
CA MET A 7 10.58 -13.80 -30.76
C MET A 7 10.00 -15.05 -30.11
N TYR A 8 9.69 -14.95 -28.82
CA TYR A 8 8.89 -15.91 -28.09
C TYR A 8 7.49 -15.99 -28.73
N SER A 9 7.15 -17.15 -29.29
CA SER A 9 5.83 -17.42 -29.85
C SER A 9 4.89 -17.92 -28.76
N PRO A 10 3.70 -17.34 -28.57
CA PRO A 10 2.72 -17.87 -27.64
C PRO A 10 1.93 -19.00 -28.30
N GLU A 11 2.30 -20.24 -28.07
CA GLU A 11 1.43 -21.39 -28.34
C GLU A 11 0.72 -21.81 -27.05
N ASN A 12 -0.59 -21.71 -27.08
CA ASN A 12 -1.65 -22.39 -26.33
C ASN A 12 -1.27 -22.99 -24.95
N HIS A 13 -1.74 -22.34 -23.91
CA HIS A 13 -2.08 -23.05 -22.67
C HIS A 13 -3.45 -22.61 -22.14
N GLU A 14 -4.38 -23.53 -22.19
CA GLU A 14 -5.64 -23.51 -21.46
C GLU A 14 -5.39 -23.45 -19.95
N SER A 15 -6.21 -22.64 -19.25
CA SER A 15 -6.40 -22.61 -17.79
C SER A 15 -5.15 -22.51 -16.90
N GLY A 16 -4.39 -21.42 -17.03
CA GLY A 16 -3.39 -20.93 -16.10
C GLY A 16 -3.09 -19.48 -16.47
N ALA A 17 -2.89 -18.59 -15.52
CA ALA A 17 -2.61 -17.18 -15.78
C ALA A 17 -1.39 -17.02 -16.70
N GLY A 18 -1.61 -17.05 -18.02
CA GLY A 18 -0.57 -16.96 -19.04
C GLY A 18 0.09 -15.57 -19.01
N ILE A 19 1.41 -15.54 -19.24
CA ILE A 19 2.13 -14.27 -19.45
C ILE A 19 1.80 -13.78 -20.87
N VAL A 20 1.29 -12.55 -20.97
CA VAL A 20 0.94 -11.90 -22.23
C VAL A 20 1.79 -10.65 -22.39
N LEU A 21 2.28 -10.36 -23.60
CA LEU A 21 2.89 -9.06 -23.91
C LEU A 21 1.79 -8.04 -24.14
N MET A 22 1.87 -6.91 -23.45
CA MET A 22 0.86 -5.85 -23.51
C MET A 22 1.54 -4.50 -23.71
N LYS A 23 0.90 -3.64 -24.49
CA LYS A 23 1.39 -2.27 -24.72
C LYS A 23 1.29 -1.44 -23.47
N LEU A 24 2.30 -0.61 -23.23
CA LEU A 24 2.35 0.29 -22.07
C LEU A 24 1.21 1.32 -22.07
N ASP A 25 0.70 1.69 -23.23
CA ASP A 25 -0.41 2.65 -23.39
C ASP A 25 -1.76 2.06 -22.95
N GLU A 26 -1.90 0.72 -22.92
CA GLU A 26 -3.11 0.03 -22.46
C GLU A 26 -3.11 -0.20 -20.94
N LEU A 27 -2.01 0.17 -20.26
CA LEU A 27 -1.82 -0.04 -18.83
C LEU A 27 -2.05 1.24 -18.04
N TYR A 28 -3.03 1.24 -17.17
CA TYR A 28 -3.38 2.37 -16.29
C TYR A 28 -2.94 2.10 -14.85
N SER A 29 -2.62 3.17 -14.12
CA SER A 29 -2.33 3.04 -12.69
C SER A 29 -3.62 2.88 -11.90
N PHE A 30 -3.58 2.09 -10.83
CA PHE A 30 -4.69 1.92 -9.90
C PHE A 30 -5.08 3.26 -9.28
N GLU A 31 -6.38 3.58 -9.27
CA GLU A 31 -6.88 4.81 -8.69
C GLU A 31 -6.61 4.84 -7.18
N GLY A 32 -6.09 5.98 -6.67
CA GLY A 32 -5.76 6.11 -5.25
C GLY A 32 -4.54 5.30 -4.79
N HIS A 33 -3.67 4.85 -5.72
CA HIS A 33 -2.45 4.09 -5.39
C HIS A 33 -1.57 4.84 -4.37
N PRO A 34 -1.36 4.30 -3.15
CA PRO A 34 -0.70 5.04 -2.07
C PRO A 34 0.82 5.14 -2.22
N PHE A 35 1.43 4.24 -3.00
CA PHE A 35 2.88 4.16 -3.14
C PHE A 35 3.37 5.01 -4.31
N LYS A 36 4.26 5.94 -4.02
CA LYS A 36 4.84 6.82 -5.05
C LYS A 36 5.93 6.11 -5.84
N VAL A 37 6.00 6.41 -7.13
CA VAL A 37 7.12 5.99 -7.98
C VAL A 37 8.01 7.21 -8.21
N GLU A 38 9.12 7.26 -7.50
CA GLU A 38 10.10 8.34 -7.62
C GLU A 38 11.24 7.94 -8.57
N LYS A 39 11.72 8.90 -9.35
CA LYS A 39 12.88 8.72 -10.23
C LYS A 39 14.19 8.84 -9.41
N ASN A 40 14.40 7.85 -8.55
CA ASN A 40 15.58 7.75 -7.70
C ASN A 40 16.63 6.79 -8.30
N GLN A 41 17.77 6.65 -7.62
CA GLN A 41 18.86 5.77 -8.02
C GLN A 41 18.41 4.31 -8.22
N GLU A 42 17.53 3.81 -7.35
CA GLU A 42 17.01 2.44 -7.44
C GLU A 42 16.18 2.23 -8.72
N LEU A 43 15.38 3.22 -9.15
CA LEU A 43 14.63 3.15 -10.40
C LEU A 43 15.58 3.19 -11.61
N PHE A 44 16.67 3.95 -11.53
CA PHE A 44 17.71 3.98 -12.55
C PHE A 44 18.41 2.62 -12.69
N GLU A 45 18.75 1.98 -11.59
CA GLU A 45 19.34 0.63 -11.58
C GLU A 45 18.40 -0.40 -12.17
N LEU A 46 17.10 -0.34 -11.80
CA LEU A 46 16.07 -1.19 -12.38
C LEU A 46 15.93 -0.96 -13.90
N ARG A 47 15.97 0.30 -14.35
CA ARG A 47 16.01 0.62 -15.79
C ARG A 47 17.22 -0.02 -16.48
N CYS A 48 18.42 0.08 -15.88
CA CYS A 48 19.63 -0.52 -16.45
C CYS A 48 19.52 -2.04 -16.55
N SER A 49 18.92 -2.71 -15.56
CA SER A 49 18.64 -4.14 -15.60
C SER A 49 17.64 -4.47 -16.73
N ILE A 50 16.54 -3.71 -16.83
CA ILE A 50 15.53 -3.90 -17.89
C ILE A 50 16.13 -3.71 -19.30
N VAL A 51 17.02 -2.76 -19.49
CA VAL A 51 17.71 -2.57 -20.79
C VAL A 51 18.54 -3.79 -21.17
N LYS A 52 19.17 -4.44 -20.18
CA LYS A 52 20.06 -5.60 -20.43
C LYS A 52 19.28 -6.91 -20.62
N GLU A 53 18.30 -7.15 -19.79
CA GLU A 53 17.67 -8.47 -19.61
C GLU A 53 16.16 -8.47 -19.96
N GLY A 54 15.58 -7.29 -20.19
CA GLY A 54 14.13 -7.14 -20.32
C GLY A 54 13.43 -7.14 -18.97
N VAL A 55 12.10 -7.15 -19.01
CA VAL A 55 11.26 -7.26 -17.80
C VAL A 55 11.10 -8.74 -17.46
N LEU A 56 11.93 -9.25 -16.54
CA LEU A 56 11.95 -10.66 -16.14
C LEU A 56 10.72 -11.06 -15.35
N VAL A 57 10.26 -10.20 -14.45
CA VAL A 57 9.08 -10.45 -13.62
C VAL A 57 7.89 -9.73 -14.23
N PRO A 58 6.83 -10.42 -14.67
CA PRO A 58 5.67 -9.78 -15.29
C PRO A 58 4.93 -8.86 -14.32
N LEU A 59 4.22 -7.87 -14.86
CA LEU A 59 3.32 -7.03 -14.10
C LEU A 59 2.03 -7.80 -13.80
N LEU A 60 1.41 -7.55 -12.66
CA LEU A 60 0.08 -8.06 -12.33
C LEU A 60 -0.96 -7.00 -12.70
N VAL A 61 -1.90 -7.38 -13.56
CA VAL A 61 -2.93 -6.47 -14.05
C VAL A 61 -4.32 -7.12 -13.96
N ARG A 62 -5.35 -6.28 -13.92
CA ARG A 62 -6.75 -6.71 -14.12
C ARG A 62 -7.38 -5.91 -15.25
N LYS A 63 -8.50 -6.38 -15.80
CA LYS A 63 -9.30 -5.57 -16.71
C LYS A 63 -9.81 -4.33 -15.97
N ASN A 64 -9.69 -3.16 -16.61
CA ASN A 64 -10.16 -1.91 -16.01
C ASN A 64 -11.68 -1.96 -15.81
N PRO A 65 -12.20 -1.84 -14.56
CA PRO A 65 -13.64 -1.87 -14.30
C PRO A 65 -14.36 -0.61 -14.77
N HIS A 66 -13.64 0.51 -14.95
CA HIS A 66 -14.21 1.82 -15.26
C HIS A 66 -13.94 2.30 -16.69
N GLY A 67 -13.31 1.48 -17.55
CA GLY A 67 -12.99 1.88 -18.92
C GLY A 67 -12.28 0.80 -19.71
N ASP A 68 -11.69 1.22 -20.83
CA ASP A 68 -10.87 0.33 -21.66
C ASP A 68 -9.49 0.10 -21.08
N GLY A 69 -8.85 -1.02 -21.46
CA GLY A 69 -7.49 -1.37 -21.05
C GLY A 69 -7.41 -2.12 -19.72
N TYR A 70 -6.25 -2.05 -19.09
CA TYR A 70 -5.93 -2.84 -17.92
C TYR A 70 -5.36 -1.97 -16.81
N GLU A 71 -5.78 -2.26 -15.58
CA GLU A 71 -5.32 -1.58 -14.38
C GLU A 71 -4.19 -2.38 -13.72
N ILE A 72 -3.11 -1.70 -13.37
CA ILE A 72 -1.93 -2.32 -12.76
C ILE A 72 -2.16 -2.47 -11.26
N ILE A 73 -2.14 -3.71 -10.80
CA ILE A 73 -2.22 -4.05 -9.37
C ILE A 73 -0.83 -4.10 -8.74
N ALA A 74 0.15 -4.68 -9.45
CA ALA A 74 1.53 -4.71 -8.99
C ALA A 74 2.52 -4.54 -10.14
N GLY A 75 3.59 -3.77 -9.89
CA GLY A 75 4.67 -3.57 -10.86
C GLY A 75 4.77 -2.15 -11.42
N HIS A 76 4.19 -1.13 -10.79
CA HIS A 76 4.26 0.27 -11.22
C HIS A 76 5.69 0.75 -11.48
N ARG A 77 6.66 0.39 -10.60
CA ARG A 77 8.09 0.73 -10.82
C ARG A 77 8.67 0.07 -12.07
N ARG A 78 8.25 -1.19 -12.38
CA ARG A 78 8.69 -1.89 -13.60
C ARG A 78 8.10 -1.25 -14.86
N LYS A 79 6.83 -0.83 -14.83
CA LYS A 79 6.23 -0.04 -15.91
C LYS A 79 7.02 1.23 -16.17
N GLU A 80 7.27 2.04 -15.12
CA GLU A 80 7.97 3.31 -15.24
C GLU A 80 9.42 3.13 -15.73
N ALA A 81 10.13 2.12 -15.22
CA ALA A 81 11.48 1.80 -15.66
C ALA A 81 11.52 1.29 -17.12
N ALA A 82 10.52 0.50 -17.55
CA ALA A 82 10.41 0.04 -18.93
C ALA A 82 10.09 1.19 -19.89
N LEU A 83 9.18 2.09 -19.50
CA LEU A 83 8.89 3.31 -20.25
C LEU A 83 10.14 4.19 -20.39
N TRP A 84 10.86 4.37 -19.29
CA TRP A 84 12.12 5.14 -19.30
C TRP A 84 13.24 4.46 -20.11
N ALA A 85 13.19 3.13 -20.24
CA ALA A 85 14.10 2.35 -21.08
C ALA A 85 13.72 2.34 -22.58
N GLY A 86 12.55 2.90 -22.94
CA GLY A 86 12.06 2.98 -24.32
C GLY A 86 11.36 1.70 -24.81
N PHE A 87 10.90 0.83 -23.92
CA PHE A 87 10.08 -0.31 -24.28
C PHE A 87 8.65 0.14 -24.62
N MET A 88 8.04 -0.52 -25.59
CA MET A 88 6.65 -0.28 -25.98
C MET A 88 5.69 -1.30 -25.39
N GLU A 89 6.21 -2.48 -25.04
CA GLU A 89 5.45 -3.61 -24.53
C GLU A 89 6.15 -4.23 -23.31
N VAL A 90 5.37 -4.76 -22.37
CA VAL A 90 5.86 -5.45 -21.17
C VAL A 90 5.09 -6.74 -20.95
N PRO A 91 5.71 -7.75 -20.34
CA PRO A 91 5.02 -8.96 -19.93
C PRO A 91 4.08 -8.68 -18.77
N VAL A 92 2.83 -9.13 -18.87
CA VAL A 92 1.80 -9.01 -17.86
C VAL A 92 1.15 -10.36 -17.56
N VAL A 93 0.63 -10.50 -16.35
CA VAL A 93 -0.27 -11.56 -15.94
C VAL A 93 -1.61 -10.92 -15.65
N ILE A 94 -2.64 -11.34 -16.39
CA ILE A 94 -4.00 -10.85 -16.22
C ILE A 94 -4.69 -11.72 -15.17
N ARG A 95 -5.30 -11.09 -14.15
CA ARG A 95 -6.15 -11.75 -13.18
C ARG A 95 -7.51 -11.08 -13.09
N GLU A 96 -8.54 -11.89 -12.90
CA GLU A 96 -9.86 -11.42 -12.55
C GLU A 96 -9.91 -11.17 -11.05
N LEU A 97 -9.87 -9.91 -10.64
CA LEU A 97 -9.89 -9.47 -9.25
C LEU A 97 -10.98 -8.43 -9.09
N ASP A 98 -11.77 -8.54 -8.04
CA ASP A 98 -12.64 -7.45 -7.60
C ASP A 98 -11.85 -6.28 -7.00
N ASP A 99 -12.53 -5.19 -6.65
CA ASP A 99 -11.86 -3.99 -6.14
C ASP A 99 -11.16 -4.26 -4.80
N ASP A 100 -11.81 -4.98 -3.88
CA ASP A 100 -11.25 -5.29 -2.58
C ASP A 100 -10.04 -6.25 -2.69
N GLN A 101 -10.13 -7.27 -3.54
CA GLN A 101 -9.02 -8.20 -3.81
C GLN A 101 -7.83 -7.48 -4.46
N SER A 102 -8.12 -6.53 -5.35
CA SER A 102 -7.11 -5.71 -6.01
C SER A 102 -6.36 -4.83 -5.01
N VAL A 103 -7.09 -4.15 -4.12
CA VAL A 103 -6.49 -3.36 -3.03
C VAL A 103 -5.63 -4.23 -2.12
N ILE A 104 -6.13 -5.39 -1.69
CA ILE A 104 -5.37 -6.32 -0.84
C ILE A 104 -4.09 -6.77 -1.54
N SER A 105 -4.18 -7.23 -2.79
CA SER A 105 -3.01 -7.69 -3.57
C SER A 105 -1.98 -6.58 -3.79
N MET A 106 -2.45 -5.35 -4.08
CA MET A 106 -1.60 -4.19 -4.26
C MET A 106 -0.85 -3.85 -2.96
N VAL A 107 -1.55 -3.78 -1.84
CA VAL A 107 -0.95 -3.47 -0.54
C VAL A 107 0.06 -4.55 -0.14
N ASP A 108 -0.28 -5.83 -0.27
CA ASP A 108 0.60 -6.95 0.09
C ASP A 108 1.89 -6.95 -0.71
N SER A 109 1.81 -6.71 -2.03
CA SER A 109 3.00 -6.67 -2.88
C SER A 109 3.95 -5.51 -2.55
N ASN A 110 3.44 -4.42 -1.96
CA ASN A 110 4.23 -3.25 -1.60
C ASN A 110 4.72 -3.25 -0.15
N LEU A 111 3.98 -3.88 0.78
CA LEU A 111 4.39 -3.98 2.19
C LEU A 111 5.65 -4.84 2.39
N GLN A 112 6.05 -5.62 1.39
CA GLN A 112 7.29 -6.41 1.40
C GLN A 112 8.54 -5.59 1.07
N ARG A 113 8.41 -4.29 0.75
CA ARG A 113 9.55 -3.42 0.47
C ARG A 113 10.30 -3.09 1.75
N GLU A 114 11.62 -3.01 1.67
CA GLU A 114 12.48 -2.66 2.81
C GLU A 114 12.22 -1.24 3.33
N LYS A 115 11.95 -0.30 2.43
CA LYS A 115 11.70 1.11 2.77
C LYS A 115 10.34 1.54 2.26
N ILE A 116 9.44 1.86 3.19
CA ILE A 116 8.11 2.39 2.92
C ILE A 116 7.94 3.64 3.77
N LEU A 117 7.51 4.73 3.15
CA LEU A 117 7.27 5.99 3.87
C LEU A 117 6.12 5.84 4.88
N PRO A 118 6.17 6.55 6.01
CA PRO A 118 5.07 6.58 6.98
C PRO A 118 3.72 6.93 6.37
N SER A 119 3.67 7.88 5.43
CA SER A 119 2.46 8.24 4.69
C SER A 119 1.94 7.07 3.85
N GLU A 120 2.82 6.40 3.10
CA GLU A 120 2.46 5.24 2.28
C GLU A 120 1.88 4.10 3.14
N LYS A 121 2.52 3.79 4.28
CA LYS A 121 1.99 2.82 5.24
C LYS A 121 0.61 3.23 5.77
N ALA A 122 0.42 4.51 6.08
CA ALA A 122 -0.83 5.04 6.60
C ALA A 122 -1.99 4.80 5.64
N PHE A 123 -1.83 5.20 4.39
CA PHE A 123 -2.87 5.01 3.36
C PHE A 123 -3.05 3.53 2.99
N ALA A 124 -1.97 2.76 2.87
CA ALA A 124 -2.02 1.33 2.59
C ALA A 124 -2.81 0.55 3.65
N TYR A 125 -2.54 0.80 4.94
CA TYR A 125 -3.27 0.15 6.03
C TYR A 125 -4.74 0.57 6.08
N LYS A 126 -5.05 1.84 5.80
CA LYS A 126 -6.42 2.33 5.71
C LYS A 126 -7.19 1.62 4.60
N MET A 127 -6.66 1.62 3.38
CA MET A 127 -7.28 0.99 2.21
C MET A 127 -7.50 -0.51 2.44
N ARG A 128 -6.48 -1.22 2.92
CA ARG A 128 -6.59 -2.65 3.21
C ARG A 128 -7.63 -2.96 4.27
N LEU A 129 -7.69 -2.16 5.34
CA LEU A 129 -8.68 -2.35 6.39
C LEU A 129 -10.11 -2.11 5.89
N GLU A 130 -10.30 -1.14 5.00
CA GLU A 130 -11.59 -0.86 4.35
C GLU A 130 -12.00 -2.03 3.46
N ALA A 131 -11.11 -2.53 2.60
CA ALA A 131 -11.34 -3.69 1.74
C ALA A 131 -11.70 -4.95 2.56
N MET A 132 -10.96 -5.24 3.63
CA MET A 132 -11.28 -6.37 4.52
C MET A 132 -12.65 -6.25 5.20
N LYS A 133 -13.10 -5.03 5.51
CA LYS A 133 -14.43 -4.81 6.10
C LYS A 133 -15.55 -5.01 5.07
N HIS A 134 -15.32 -4.63 3.81
CA HIS A 134 -16.28 -4.83 2.72
C HIS A 134 -16.47 -6.32 2.45
N GLN A 135 -15.38 -7.08 2.34
CA GLN A 135 -15.46 -8.53 2.15
C GLN A 135 -16.20 -9.22 3.29
N GLY A 136 -15.92 -8.88 4.55
CA GLY A 136 -16.61 -9.45 5.70
C GLY A 136 -18.10 -9.08 5.79
N ARG A 137 -18.54 -7.98 5.14
CA ARG A 137 -19.97 -7.65 5.02
C ARG A 137 -20.63 -8.44 3.90
N ALA A 138 -19.99 -8.57 2.75
CA ALA A 138 -20.49 -9.35 1.63
C ALA A 138 -20.70 -10.83 2.00
N GLU A 139 -19.83 -11.41 2.83
CA GLU A 139 -19.99 -12.76 3.37
C GLU A 139 -21.15 -12.88 4.37
N ALA A 140 -21.45 -11.82 5.14
CA ALA A 140 -22.54 -11.81 6.10
C ALA A 140 -23.93 -11.65 5.45
N ASP A 141 -24.02 -10.96 4.31
CA ASP A 141 -25.27 -10.74 3.57
C ASP A 141 -25.63 -11.91 2.64
N THR A 142 -24.68 -12.78 2.29
CA THR A 142 -24.89 -13.99 1.51
C THR A 142 -25.13 -15.19 2.44
N SER A 143 -26.22 -15.17 3.18
CA SER A 143 -26.64 -16.33 4.01
C SER A 143 -27.38 -17.40 3.21
N ASP A 144 -26.91 -17.74 2.03
CA ASP A 144 -27.40 -18.89 1.26
C ASP A 144 -26.33 -20.01 1.29
N PRO A 145 -26.62 -21.17 1.94
CA PRO A 145 -25.60 -22.21 2.19
C PRO A 145 -25.11 -22.96 0.93
N LEU A 146 -25.68 -22.67 -0.24
CA LEU A 146 -25.38 -23.39 -1.49
C LEU A 146 -24.30 -22.69 -2.36
N GLU A 147 -24.08 -21.38 -2.21
CA GLU A 147 -23.05 -20.67 -2.99
C GLU A 147 -21.65 -20.65 -2.31
N ALA A 148 -21.58 -20.98 -1.03
CA ALA A 148 -20.31 -21.02 -0.28
C ALA A 148 -19.35 -22.12 -0.76
N LYS A 149 -19.81 -23.10 -1.56
CA LYS A 149 -18.99 -24.24 -2.02
C LYS A 149 -18.22 -24.00 -3.33
N CYS A 150 -18.50 -22.93 -4.07
CA CYS A 150 -17.86 -22.67 -5.38
C CYS A 150 -16.71 -21.64 -5.37
N LYS A 151 -16.44 -20.98 -4.24
CA LYS A 151 -15.38 -19.94 -4.13
C LYS A 151 -14.08 -20.38 -3.46
N THR A 152 -13.92 -21.68 -3.17
CA THR A 152 -12.73 -22.19 -2.46
C THR A 152 -11.89 -23.12 -3.35
N GLU A 153 -11.59 -22.72 -4.57
CA GLU A 153 -10.42 -23.24 -5.30
C GLU A 153 -9.33 -22.17 -5.42
N LEU A 154 -9.03 -21.58 -4.30
CA LEU A 154 -7.74 -20.91 -4.09
C LEU A 154 -6.74 -22.02 -3.73
N VAL A 155 -5.73 -22.15 -4.59
CA VAL A 155 -4.55 -23.00 -4.46
C VAL A 155 -4.32 -23.47 -3.02
N ASN A 156 -4.36 -24.77 -2.83
CA ASN A 156 -4.24 -25.42 -1.54
C ASN A 156 -2.84 -25.15 -0.95
N VAL A 157 -2.72 -24.07 -0.19
CA VAL A 157 -1.48 -23.66 0.50
C VAL A 157 -0.98 -24.81 1.40
N SER A 158 -1.87 -25.71 1.82
CA SER A 158 -1.53 -26.86 2.65
C SER A 158 -0.66 -27.91 1.94
N GLU A 159 -0.72 -28.03 0.62
CA GLU A 159 0.16 -28.94 -0.14
C GLU A 159 1.55 -28.34 -0.32
N LEU A 160 1.65 -27.05 -0.54
CA LEU A 160 2.95 -26.33 -0.60
C LEU A 160 3.64 -26.31 0.77
N GLU A 161 2.89 -26.17 1.85
CA GLU A 161 3.42 -26.23 3.23
C GLU A 161 3.89 -27.64 3.59
N ALA A 162 3.23 -28.70 3.09
CA ALA A 162 3.65 -30.07 3.30
C ALA A 162 4.95 -30.42 2.57
N GLU A 163 5.19 -29.84 1.39
CA GLU A 163 6.47 -29.99 0.67
C GLU A 163 7.59 -29.19 1.34
N LEU A 164 7.34 -27.99 1.84
CA LEU A 164 8.31 -27.18 2.58
C LEU A 164 8.68 -27.81 3.94
N GLN A 165 7.75 -28.52 4.59
CA GLN A 165 8.05 -29.28 5.82
C GLN A 165 8.97 -30.49 5.59
N LYS A 166 8.98 -31.07 4.40
CA LYS A 166 9.92 -32.16 4.02
C LYS A 166 11.34 -31.66 3.83
N LEU A 167 11.55 -30.36 3.59
CA LEU A 167 12.85 -29.72 3.36
C LEU A 167 13.56 -29.21 4.63
N GLY A 168 13.04 -29.46 5.82
CA GLY A 168 13.77 -29.37 7.08
C GLY A 168 13.75 -28.00 7.79
N LYS A 169 13.08 -27.99 8.92
CA LYS A 169 13.30 -27.14 10.11
C LYS A 169 12.95 -25.66 10.03
N VAL A 170 11.66 -25.36 9.93
CA VAL A 170 11.13 -24.15 10.56
C VAL A 170 9.98 -24.56 11.46
N LYS A 171 10.12 -24.35 12.77
CA LYS A 171 9.02 -24.50 13.73
C LYS A 171 8.04 -23.36 13.55
N ILE A 172 7.04 -23.53 12.70
CA ILE A 172 5.89 -22.64 12.64
C ILE A 172 4.97 -23.01 13.81
N GLN A 173 4.93 -22.16 14.81
CA GLN A 173 3.93 -22.26 15.87
C GLN A 173 2.55 -22.03 15.26
N LYS A 174 1.76 -23.07 15.09
CA LYS A 174 0.33 -22.98 14.79
C LYS A 174 -0.36 -22.28 15.96
N LYS A 175 -0.59 -20.97 15.84
CA LYS A 175 -1.59 -20.28 16.65
C LYS A 175 -2.94 -20.43 15.96
N GLY A 176 -3.86 -21.03 16.72
CA GLY A 176 -5.18 -21.45 16.28
C GLY A 176 -6.03 -20.40 15.60
N GLY A 177 -6.95 -20.91 14.82
CA GLY A 177 -8.22 -20.38 14.28
C GLY A 177 -8.37 -18.88 14.10
N ALA A 178 -8.40 -18.42 12.85
CA ALA A 178 -8.70 -17.02 12.50
C ALA A 178 -10.19 -16.67 12.59
N GLU A 179 -11.03 -17.55 13.14
CA GLU A 179 -12.44 -17.29 13.35
C GLU A 179 -12.64 -16.29 14.51
N GLY A 180 -13.15 -15.10 14.20
CA GLY A 180 -13.56 -14.09 15.17
C GLY A 180 -12.56 -12.98 15.51
N LYS A 181 -11.40 -12.90 14.88
CA LYS A 181 -10.49 -11.75 15.07
C LYS A 181 -11.01 -10.51 14.34
N ARG A 182 -10.99 -9.36 15.03
CA ARG A 182 -11.30 -8.07 14.39
C ARG A 182 -10.33 -7.81 13.23
N SER A 183 -10.80 -7.18 12.15
CA SER A 183 -9.97 -6.89 10.95
C SER A 183 -8.63 -6.23 11.27
N ASN A 184 -8.57 -5.39 12.32
CA ASN A 184 -7.32 -4.78 12.80
C ASN A 184 -6.32 -5.81 13.37
N GLU A 185 -6.79 -6.87 14.01
CA GLU A 185 -5.96 -7.93 14.59
C GLU A 185 -5.44 -8.87 13.50
N GLN A 186 -6.27 -9.11 12.47
CA GLN A 186 -5.87 -9.87 11.29
C GLN A 186 -4.78 -9.12 10.53
N LEU A 187 -4.97 -7.83 10.26
CA LEU A 187 -3.97 -6.99 9.61
C LEU A 187 -2.65 -6.94 10.42
N ALA A 188 -2.74 -6.78 11.74
CA ALA A 188 -1.59 -6.75 12.63
C ALA A 188 -0.78 -8.06 12.58
N SER A 189 -1.48 -9.20 12.55
CA SER A 189 -0.87 -10.51 12.44
C SER A 189 -0.15 -10.74 11.12
N MET A 190 -0.71 -10.23 10.01
CA MET A 190 -0.14 -10.35 8.66
C MET A 190 1.11 -9.50 8.47
N VAL A 191 1.08 -8.26 8.98
CA VAL A 191 2.17 -7.30 8.79
C VAL A 191 3.27 -7.44 9.85
N GLY A 192 3.01 -8.16 10.94
CA GLY A 192 3.94 -8.29 12.07
C GLY A 192 4.05 -7.04 12.95
N GLU A 193 3.13 -6.09 12.79
CA GLU A 193 3.07 -4.87 13.62
C GLU A 193 1.98 -4.98 14.70
N SER A 194 2.10 -4.17 15.78
CA SER A 194 1.05 -4.15 16.80
C SER A 194 -0.20 -3.41 16.29
N VAL A 195 -1.38 -3.83 16.78
CA VAL A 195 -2.67 -3.15 16.50
C VAL A 195 -2.60 -1.66 16.83
N THR A 196 -1.90 -1.30 17.91
CA THR A 196 -1.71 0.10 18.30
C THR A 196 -0.90 0.88 17.28
N GLN A 197 0.14 0.26 16.71
CA GLN A 197 0.97 0.89 15.68
C GLN A 197 0.19 1.11 14.38
N ILE A 198 -0.58 0.12 13.95
CA ILE A 198 -1.46 0.23 12.77
C ILE A 198 -2.45 1.37 12.95
N LYS A 199 -3.11 1.48 14.12
CA LYS A 199 -4.02 2.58 14.41
C LYS A 199 -3.33 3.95 14.37
N ARG A 200 -2.07 4.04 14.81
CA ARG A 200 -1.27 5.27 14.71
C ARG A 200 -0.99 5.64 13.26
N TYR A 201 -0.56 4.68 12.42
CA TYR A 201 -0.36 4.95 11.00
C TYR A 201 -1.67 5.39 10.33
N ILE A 202 -2.76 4.66 10.50
CA ILE A 202 -4.06 5.04 9.93
C ILE A 202 -4.45 6.47 10.38
N ARG A 203 -4.15 6.84 11.62
CA ARG A 203 -4.46 8.19 12.11
C ARG A 203 -3.71 9.29 11.36
N LEU A 204 -2.51 9.03 10.82
CA LEU A 204 -1.75 9.99 10.03
C LEU A 204 -2.47 10.42 8.75
N THR A 205 -3.41 9.62 8.22
CA THR A 205 -4.21 10.00 7.04
C THR A 205 -5.12 11.20 7.25
N HIS A 206 -5.25 11.69 8.50
CA HIS A 206 -6.00 12.90 8.82
C HIS A 206 -5.11 14.16 8.92
N LEU A 207 -3.83 14.04 8.60
CA LEU A 207 -2.92 15.17 8.54
C LEU A 207 -3.00 15.86 7.18
N ILE A 208 -2.79 17.19 7.19
CA ILE A 208 -2.60 17.95 5.95
C ILE A 208 -1.30 17.49 5.25
N PRO A 209 -1.23 17.58 3.91
CA PRO A 209 -0.08 17.08 3.15
C PRO A 209 1.27 17.64 3.60
N LYS A 210 1.32 18.91 4.01
CA LYS A 210 2.55 19.56 4.50
C LYS A 210 3.11 18.92 5.76
N ILE A 211 2.26 18.64 6.75
CA ILE A 211 2.67 18.00 8.01
C ILE A 211 3.02 16.53 7.76
N LEU A 212 2.29 15.85 6.87
CA LEU A 212 2.58 14.48 6.49
C LEU A 212 3.96 14.35 5.80
N ASP A 213 4.32 15.30 4.94
CA ASP A 213 5.65 15.38 4.32
C ASP A 213 6.77 15.57 5.37
N MET A 214 6.52 16.33 6.43
CA MET A 214 7.46 16.45 7.55
C MET A 214 7.67 15.11 8.29
N VAL A 215 6.63 14.30 8.38
CA VAL A 215 6.72 12.94 8.97
C VAL A 215 7.53 12.02 8.05
N ASP A 216 7.31 12.08 6.74
CA ASP A 216 8.05 11.28 5.76
C ASP A 216 9.54 11.64 5.71
N LYS A 217 9.87 12.91 5.94
CA LYS A 217 11.25 13.41 6.06
C LYS A 217 11.89 13.17 7.43
N GLU A 218 11.21 12.45 8.32
CA GLU A 218 11.65 12.19 9.70
C GLU A 218 11.88 13.46 10.54
N ILE A 219 11.40 14.62 10.08
CA ILE A 219 11.49 15.90 10.81
C ILE A 219 10.53 15.87 12.00
N LEU A 220 9.30 15.36 11.81
CA LEU A 220 8.29 15.27 12.85
C LEU A 220 8.10 13.82 13.28
N ALA A 221 8.24 13.54 14.57
CA ALA A 221 8.05 12.19 15.11
C ALA A 221 6.60 11.72 14.94
N ILE A 222 6.40 10.44 14.53
CA ILE A 222 5.07 9.83 14.29
C ILE A 222 4.14 10.02 15.50
N ARG A 223 4.64 9.91 16.74
CA ARG A 223 3.82 10.07 17.95
C ARG A 223 3.28 11.49 18.10
N SER A 224 4.10 12.52 17.84
CA SER A 224 3.67 13.93 17.85
C SER A 224 2.67 14.19 16.73
N ALA A 225 2.93 13.67 15.53
CA ALA A 225 2.06 13.76 14.37
C ALA A 225 0.66 13.16 14.62
N VAL A 226 0.58 12.02 15.29
CA VAL A 226 -0.71 11.41 15.69
C VAL A 226 -1.50 12.33 16.61
N GLU A 227 -0.88 13.03 17.54
CA GLU A 227 -1.60 13.98 18.40
C GLU A 227 -2.06 15.23 17.64
N ILE A 228 -1.24 15.72 16.70
CA ILE A 228 -1.59 16.84 15.81
C ILE A 228 -2.75 16.49 14.87
N SER A 229 -2.88 15.24 14.45
CA SER A 229 -3.97 14.79 13.58
C SER A 229 -5.38 14.89 14.22
N PHE A 230 -5.48 15.23 15.50
CA PHE A 230 -6.75 15.51 16.17
C PHE A 230 -7.19 16.97 16.05
N LEU A 231 -6.34 17.86 15.58
CA LEU A 231 -6.66 19.23 15.24
C LEU A 231 -7.53 19.27 13.98
N SER A 232 -8.37 20.32 13.85
CA SER A 232 -9.08 20.58 12.59
C SER A 232 -8.08 20.88 11.46
N GLU A 233 -8.52 20.78 10.22
CA GLU A 233 -7.67 21.07 9.06
C GLU A 233 -7.15 22.52 9.11
N GLU A 234 -7.99 23.46 9.47
CA GLU A 234 -7.65 24.89 9.62
C GLU A 234 -6.57 25.08 10.71
N GLU A 235 -6.79 24.50 11.89
CA GLU A 235 -5.82 24.54 13.00
C GLU A 235 -4.47 23.90 12.60
N GLN A 236 -4.47 22.87 11.78
CA GLN A 236 -3.25 22.25 11.28
C GLN A 236 -2.47 23.18 10.34
N TYR A 237 -3.16 23.92 9.45
CA TYR A 237 -2.50 24.90 8.58
C TYR A 237 -1.91 26.06 9.39
N GLU A 238 -2.65 26.60 10.35
CA GLU A 238 -2.15 27.65 11.24
C GLU A 238 -0.96 27.18 12.05
N PHE A 239 -1.06 25.96 12.60
CA PHE A 239 0.02 25.37 13.37
C PHE A 239 1.28 25.14 12.53
N HIS A 240 1.12 24.67 11.28
CA HIS A 240 2.23 24.52 10.35
C HIS A 240 2.90 25.87 10.08
N ALA A 241 2.14 26.95 9.86
CA ALA A 241 2.69 28.27 9.67
C ALA A 241 3.50 28.76 10.90
N VAL A 242 3.02 28.47 12.11
CA VAL A 242 3.77 28.79 13.35
C VAL A 242 5.07 27.99 13.45
N MET A 243 5.06 26.70 13.10
CA MET A 243 6.27 25.88 13.06
C MET A 243 7.32 26.41 12.08
N GLU A 244 6.87 26.89 10.90
CA GLU A 244 7.77 27.49 9.91
C GLU A 244 8.36 28.82 10.39
N LEU A 245 7.55 29.68 11.02
CA LEU A 245 8.01 30.96 11.54
C LEU A 245 9.03 30.80 12.69
N GLU A 246 8.78 29.88 13.58
CA GLU A 246 9.63 29.67 14.76
C GLU A 246 10.75 28.67 14.54
N GLN A 247 10.78 28.02 13.39
CA GLN A 247 11.74 26.94 13.08
C GLN A 247 11.81 25.89 14.20
N SER A 248 10.66 25.64 14.83
CA SER A 248 10.53 24.79 16.02
C SER A 248 9.59 23.63 15.76
N ILE A 249 9.98 22.43 16.20
CA ILE A 249 9.22 21.21 16.02
C ILE A 249 8.66 20.76 17.38
N PRO A 250 7.35 20.50 17.49
CA PRO A 250 6.74 20.17 18.77
C PRO A 250 7.17 18.78 19.26
N ASN A 251 7.48 18.70 20.51
CA ASN A 251 7.61 17.42 21.19
C ASN A 251 6.21 16.82 21.49
N ILE A 252 6.18 15.56 21.94
CA ILE A 252 4.93 14.85 22.22
C ILE A 252 4.07 15.54 23.30
N SER A 253 4.69 16.17 24.29
CA SER A 253 3.97 16.87 25.38
C SER A 253 3.28 18.12 24.86
N GLN A 254 3.95 18.88 24.00
CA GLN A 254 3.41 20.07 23.34
C GLN A 254 2.27 19.69 22.39
N ALA A 255 2.45 18.64 21.57
CA ALA A 255 1.41 18.13 20.70
C ALA A 255 0.16 17.66 21.46
N ASN A 256 0.34 16.98 22.60
CA ASN A 256 -0.76 16.59 23.49
C ASN A 256 -1.48 17.81 24.10
N ARG A 257 -0.74 18.87 24.47
CA ARG A 257 -1.33 20.11 24.98
C ARG A 257 -2.17 20.79 23.90
N LEU A 258 -1.64 20.91 22.67
CA LEU A 258 -2.37 21.47 21.52
C LEU A 258 -3.67 20.71 21.26
N LYS A 259 -3.62 19.38 21.21
CA LYS A 259 -4.83 18.54 21.06
C LYS A 259 -5.89 18.84 22.12
N ARG A 260 -5.49 18.94 23.41
CA ARG A 260 -6.44 19.24 24.50
C ARG A 260 -7.06 20.63 24.32
N MET A 261 -6.27 21.63 23.91
CA MET A 261 -6.75 22.99 23.67
C MET A 261 -7.72 23.05 22.49
N SER A 262 -7.44 22.34 21.40
CA SER A 262 -8.34 22.19 20.25
C SER A 262 -9.67 21.54 20.68
N GLN A 263 -9.61 20.43 21.41
CA GLN A 263 -10.81 19.74 21.88
C GLN A 263 -11.68 20.58 22.83
N GLN A 264 -11.05 21.48 23.60
CA GLN A 264 -11.75 22.45 24.46
C GLN A 264 -12.22 23.68 23.73
N LYS A 265 -12.02 23.79 22.39
CA LYS A 265 -12.29 24.97 21.58
C LYS A 265 -11.61 26.27 22.12
N CYS A 266 -10.47 26.09 22.77
CA CYS A 266 -9.68 27.20 23.34
C CYS A 266 -8.43 27.50 22.49
N LEU A 267 -8.27 26.89 21.31
CA LEU A 267 -7.13 27.09 20.45
C LEU A 267 -7.40 28.30 19.54
N ASP A 268 -6.83 29.46 19.93
CA ASP A 268 -6.79 30.65 19.10
C ASP A 268 -5.33 30.94 18.74
N MET A 269 -4.92 30.46 17.60
CA MET A 269 -3.52 30.49 17.15
C MET A 269 -3.06 31.90 16.78
N CYS A 270 -3.99 32.78 16.39
CA CYS A 270 -3.66 34.16 16.02
C CYS A 270 -3.36 35.07 17.21
N LYS A 271 -3.79 34.71 18.43
CA LYS A 271 -3.64 35.55 19.64
C LYS A 271 -2.56 35.09 20.61
N ARG A 272 -1.96 33.92 20.40
CA ARG A 272 -0.93 33.36 21.28
C ARG A 272 0.41 33.33 20.55
N SER A 273 1.27 34.27 20.91
CA SER A 273 2.67 34.20 20.53
C SER A 273 3.30 32.93 21.14
N ALA A 274 4.31 32.41 20.49
CA ALA A 274 5.05 31.20 20.82
C ALA A 274 5.56 31.07 22.26
N THR A 275 5.48 32.09 23.06
CA THR A 275 5.81 32.07 24.49
C THR A 275 4.93 31.15 25.32
N ASP A 276 3.71 30.79 24.86
CA ASP A 276 2.79 29.91 25.59
C ASP A 276 2.96 28.41 25.27
N VAL A 277 3.80 28.09 24.31
CA VAL A 277 4.08 26.70 23.91
C VAL A 277 5.36 26.14 24.57
N ARG A 278 6.08 26.97 25.32
CA ARG A 278 7.26 26.57 26.12
C ARG A 278 6.95 25.84 27.40
#